data_dbd8984f799ede0e4ff3eff540d3ac52
#
_entry.id   dbd8984f799ede0e4ff3eff540d3ac52
#
_cell.length_a   1.000
_cell.length_b   1.000
_cell.length_c   1.000
_cell.angle_alpha   90.00
_cell.angle_beta   90.00
_cell.angle_gamma   90.00
#
_symmetry.space_group_name_H-M   'P 1'
#
loop_
_entity.id
_entity.type
_entity.pdbx_description
1 polymer ?
#
loop_
_entity_poly.entity_id
_entity_poly.type
_entity_poly.pdbx_seq_one_letter_code
_entity_poly.pdbx_strand_id
1 'polypeptide(L)' 'MHEVNIYFSCSWEDIRKIQQRFNIPNGITVNGVTCNKVKIADEDWELLKETERRGYIQIR' A
#
# COMPACT_ATOMS: atom_id res chain seq x y z
N MET A 1 -13.98 -4.77 -4.23
CA MET A 1 -12.79 -3.90 -4.29
C MET A 1 -12.78 -2.97 -3.10
N HIS A 2 -11.63 -2.82 -2.46
CA HIS A 2 -11.49 -1.97 -1.27
C HIS A 2 -10.76 -0.69 -1.63
N GLU A 3 -11.28 0.43 -1.19
CA GLU A 3 -10.59 1.72 -1.35
C GLU A 3 -10.07 2.14 0.01
N VAL A 4 -8.75 2.31 0.12
CA VAL A 4 -8.08 2.60 1.39
C VAL A 4 -6.96 3.62 1.19
N ASN A 5 -6.56 4.23 2.29
CA ASN A 5 -5.35 5.04 2.32
C ASN A 5 -4.24 4.19 2.93
N ILE A 6 -3.06 4.23 2.34
CA ILE A 6 -1.93 3.43 2.78
C ILE A 6 -0.77 4.34 3.17
N TYR A 7 -0.26 4.15 4.38
CA TYR A 7 0.95 4.78 4.86
C TYR A 7 2.07 3.75 4.83
N PHE A 8 3.15 4.06 4.12
CA PHE A 8 4.30 3.16 4.02
C PHE A 8 5.29 3.45 5.14
N SER A 9 5.61 2.44 5.93
CA SER A 9 6.58 2.54 7.02
C SER A 9 7.80 1.67 6.77
N CYS A 10 8.18 1.51 5.51
CA CYS A 10 9.30 0.69 5.09
C CYS A 10 10.24 1.48 4.18
N SER A 11 11.32 0.84 3.71
CA SER A 11 12.29 1.48 2.83
C SER A 11 11.71 1.73 1.43
N TRP A 12 12.35 2.60 0.65
CA TRP A 12 11.95 2.89 -0.73
C TRP A 12 11.89 1.64 -1.59
N GLU A 13 12.82 0.71 -1.39
CA GLU A 13 12.83 -0.54 -2.16
C GLU A 13 11.58 -1.36 -1.87
N ASP A 14 11.21 -1.46 -0.61
CA ASP A 14 10.02 -2.20 -0.21
C ASP A 14 8.74 -1.49 -0.67
N ILE A 15 8.72 -0.15 -0.62
CA ILE A 15 7.60 0.62 -1.14
C ILE A 15 7.37 0.31 -2.61
N ARG A 16 8.43 0.29 -3.42
CA ARG A 16 8.32 -0.03 -4.85
C ARG A 16 7.77 -1.44 -5.08
N LYS A 17 8.27 -2.41 -4.32
CA LYS A 17 7.81 -3.80 -4.43
C LYS A 17 6.32 -3.90 -4.11
N ILE A 18 5.87 -3.24 -3.06
CA ILE A 18 4.47 -3.24 -2.66
C ILE A 18 3.61 -2.56 -3.72
N GLN A 19 4.05 -1.41 -4.24
CA GLN A 19 3.33 -0.71 -5.28
C GLN A 19 3.18 -1.57 -6.54
N GLN A 20 4.23 -2.26 -6.96
CA GLN A 20 4.17 -3.14 -8.12
C GLN A 20 3.27 -4.35 -7.87
N ARG A 21 3.36 -4.94 -6.69
CA ARG A 21 2.56 -6.12 -6.36
C ARG A 21 1.07 -5.85 -6.35
N PHE A 22 0.68 -4.68 -5.83
CA PHE A 22 -0.74 -4.31 -5.71
C PHE A 22 -1.20 -3.34 -6.78
N ASN A 23 -0.35 -3.01 -7.74
CA ASN A 23 -0.67 -2.09 -8.83
C ASN A 23 -1.09 -0.71 -8.32
N ILE A 24 -0.37 -0.20 -7.32
CA ILE A 24 -0.65 1.07 -6.68
C ILE A 24 -0.04 2.21 -7.51
N PRO A 25 -0.80 3.26 -7.85
CA PRO A 25 -0.26 4.38 -8.64
C PRO A 25 0.81 5.15 -7.89
N ASN A 26 1.83 5.61 -8.61
CA ASN A 26 2.95 6.36 -8.03
C ASN A 26 2.64 7.84 -7.76
N GLY A 27 1.56 8.37 -8.29
CA GLY A 27 1.35 9.82 -8.36
C GLY A 27 0.62 10.42 -7.18
N ILE A 28 0.26 9.65 -6.16
CA ILE A 28 -0.62 10.12 -5.10
C ILE A 28 0.04 9.93 -3.74
N THR A 29 1.29 10.38 -3.63
CA THR A 29 1.98 10.28 -2.35
C THR A 29 2.12 11.67 -1.73
N VAL A 30 1.77 11.76 -0.46
CA VAL A 30 2.06 12.93 0.35
C VAL A 30 3.34 12.62 1.12
N ASN A 31 4.37 13.44 0.92
CA ASN A 31 5.70 13.23 1.51
C ASN A 31 6.37 11.91 1.07
N GLY A 32 5.93 11.34 -0.05
CA GLY A 32 6.52 10.12 -0.58
C GLY A 32 6.17 8.84 0.16
N VAL A 33 5.38 8.90 1.22
CA VAL A 33 5.12 7.73 2.07
C VAL A 33 3.64 7.40 2.26
N THR A 34 2.74 8.22 1.75
CA THR A 34 1.30 8.00 1.87
C THR A 34 0.63 7.98 0.51
N CYS A 35 -0.13 6.94 0.22
CA CYS A 35 -0.98 6.87 -0.96
C CYS A 35 -2.44 6.93 -0.54
N ASN A 36 -3.19 7.85 -1.16
CA ASN A 36 -4.61 8.03 -0.87
C ASN A 36 -5.48 7.38 -1.94
N LYS A 37 -6.66 6.91 -1.54
CA LYS A 37 -7.66 6.35 -2.45
C LYS A 37 -7.12 5.20 -3.30
N VAL A 38 -6.37 4.32 -2.68
CA VAL A 38 -5.83 3.13 -3.33
C VAL A 38 -6.93 2.08 -3.42
N LYS A 39 -7.12 1.53 -4.61
CA LYS A 39 -8.12 0.48 -4.83
C LYS A 39 -7.43 -0.88 -4.83
N ILE A 40 -7.87 -1.74 -3.94
CA ILE A 40 -7.30 -3.08 -3.76
C ILE A 40 -8.36 -4.10 -4.12
N ALA A 41 -8.02 -5.04 -4.99
CA ALA A 41 -8.91 -6.13 -5.36
C ALA A 41 -9.21 -7.01 -4.15
N ASP A 42 -10.41 -7.59 -4.10
CA ASP A 42 -10.80 -8.45 -2.98
C ASP A 42 -9.82 -9.62 -2.80
N GLU A 43 -9.34 -10.17 -3.89
CA GLU A 43 -8.39 -11.29 -3.88
C GLU A 43 -7.03 -10.91 -3.30
N ASP A 44 -6.68 -9.62 -3.32
CA ASP A 44 -5.41 -9.13 -2.78
C ASP A 44 -5.57 -8.55 -1.36
N TRP A 45 -6.78 -8.42 -0.89
CA TRP A 45 -7.06 -7.77 0.39
C TRP A 45 -6.39 -8.46 1.57
N GLU A 46 -6.46 -9.78 1.60
CA GLU A 46 -5.82 -10.55 2.68
C GLU A 46 -4.30 -10.40 2.67
N LEU A 47 -3.70 -10.38 1.48
CA LEU A 47 -2.26 -10.18 1.36
C LEU A 47 -1.86 -8.78 1.81
N LEU A 48 -2.67 -7.77 1.51
CA LEU A 48 -2.41 -6.42 1.95
C LEU A 48 -2.47 -6.32 3.49
N LYS A 49 -3.46 -6.96 4.10
CA LYS A 49 -3.57 -7.00 5.56
C LYS A 49 -2.38 -7.73 6.19
N GLU A 50 -1.91 -8.79 5.56
CA GLU A 50 -0.71 -9.49 6.01
C GLU A 50 0.51 -8.58 5.95
N THR A 51 0.64 -7.78 4.88
CA THR A 51 1.72 -6.82 4.73
C THR A 51 1.68 -5.77 5.84
N GLU A 52 0.48 -5.31 6.20
CA GLU A 52 0.32 -4.40 7.34
C GLU A 52 0.75 -5.07 8.64
N ARG A 53 0.36 -6.31 8.83
CA ARG A 53 0.69 -7.06 10.04
C ARG A 53 2.20 -7.22 10.24
N ARG A 54 2.93 -7.30 9.13
CA ARG A 54 4.40 -7.39 9.15
C ARG A 54 5.08 -6.06 9.43
N GLY A 55 4.33 -4.96 9.46
CA GLY A 55 4.88 -3.66 9.78
C GLY A 55 5.40 -2.86 8.60
N TYR A 56 5.15 -3.29 7.37
CA TYR A 56 5.58 -2.55 6.18
C TYR A 56 4.68 -1.36 5.87
N ILE A 57 3.40 -1.48 6.15
CA ILE A 57 2.42 -0.45 5.84
C ILE A 57 1.43 -0.29 6.99
N GLN A 58 0.67 0.81 6.93
CA GLN A 58 -0.51 1.02 7.80
C GLN A 58 -1.68 1.37 6.89
N ILE A 59 -2.77 0.62 7.02
CA ILE A 59 -4.01 0.89 6.30
C ILE A 59 -4.82 1.90 7.11
N ARG A 60 -5.19 3.00 6.46
CA ARG A 60 -5.91 4.10 7.13
C ARG A 60 -7.21 4.47 6.45
#